data_2afbff1398cd6a2d243a1c177b4e0519
#
_entry.id   2afbff1398cd6a2d243a1c177b4e0519
#
_cell.length_a   1.000
_cell.length_b   1.000
_cell.length_c   1.000
_cell.angle_alpha   90.00
_cell.angle_beta   90.00
_cell.angle_gamma   90.00
#
_symmetry.space_group_name_H-M   'P 1'
#
loop_
_entity.id
_entity.type
_entity.pdbx_description
1 polymer ?
#
loop_
_entity_poly.entity_id
_entity_poly.type
_entity_poly.pdbx_seq_one_letter_code
_entity_poly.pdbx_strand_id
1 'polypeptide(L)'
;SEGELSVPEAVKLAQDFADDFTNFCNYSNDLSVSRISLYECSDGYFYMANYTQSVSDVNILEYAGYDSIDENMIVSCAFAYICGNEVNNFVTNSYFEEYKIDGELTSTSDPVSAAKCLSDTLATNMKLNVKRIAIEYCMIKKGNIEKSTGDEEKDREKAPWATYCSYDIYEAVPCWVFYFDETPNKEIYATINCNDMNVSFVNNQKGV
;
A
#
# COMPACT_ATOMS: atom_id res chain seq x y z
N SER A 1 -23.09 21.34 -5.54
CA SER A 1 -22.69 22.17 -6.70
C SER A 1 -22.75 21.29 -7.95
N GLU A 2 -23.30 21.82 -9.06
CA GLU A 2 -23.29 21.14 -10.35
C GLU A 2 -21.82 21.05 -10.81
N GLY A 3 -21.30 19.84 -10.92
CA GLY A 3 -19.97 19.57 -11.47
C GLY A 3 -18.96 18.88 -10.55
N GLU A 4 -19.32 18.55 -9.32
CA GLU A 4 -18.46 17.76 -8.45
C GLU A 4 -18.74 16.27 -8.61
N LEU A 5 -17.67 15.46 -8.78
CA LEU A 5 -17.78 14.00 -8.81
C LEU A 5 -18.29 13.49 -7.46
N SER A 6 -19.18 12.52 -7.51
CA SER A 6 -19.46 11.69 -6.33
C SER A 6 -18.26 10.78 -6.01
N VAL A 7 -18.18 10.29 -4.77
CA VAL A 7 -17.12 9.35 -4.39
C VAL A 7 -17.04 8.12 -5.32
N PRO A 8 -18.15 7.44 -5.69
CA PRO A 8 -18.07 6.33 -6.64
C PRO A 8 -17.53 6.72 -8.03
N GLU A 9 -17.88 7.91 -8.52
CA GLU A 9 -17.37 8.41 -9.82
C GLU A 9 -15.88 8.73 -9.73
N ALA A 10 -15.43 9.33 -8.63
CA ALA A 10 -14.02 9.59 -8.40
C ALA A 10 -13.19 8.28 -8.28
N VAL A 11 -13.73 7.26 -7.60
CA VAL A 11 -13.11 5.92 -7.53
C VAL A 11 -12.99 5.31 -8.92
N LYS A 12 -14.10 5.37 -9.71
CA LYS A 12 -14.08 4.83 -11.06
C LYS A 12 -13.06 5.56 -11.95
N LEU A 13 -13.05 6.88 -11.93
CA LEU A 13 -12.09 7.68 -12.70
C LEU A 13 -10.64 7.36 -12.33
N ALA A 14 -10.36 7.22 -11.03
CA ALA A 14 -9.05 6.83 -10.53
C ALA A 14 -8.65 5.44 -11.03
N GLN A 15 -9.56 4.47 -11.00
CA GLN A 15 -9.28 3.11 -11.44
C GLN A 15 -9.07 3.03 -12.95
N ASP A 16 -9.95 3.63 -13.73
CA ASP A 16 -9.83 3.68 -15.19
C ASP A 16 -8.47 4.28 -15.60
N PHE A 17 -8.00 5.32 -14.89
CA PHE A 17 -6.68 5.91 -15.15
C PHE A 17 -5.53 4.95 -14.79
N ALA A 18 -5.62 4.25 -13.67
CA ALA A 18 -4.59 3.29 -13.26
C ALA A 18 -4.49 2.12 -14.25
N ASP A 19 -5.63 1.62 -14.74
CA ASP A 19 -5.68 0.54 -15.74
C ASP A 19 -5.02 0.99 -17.07
N ASP A 20 -5.33 2.20 -17.52
CA ASP A 20 -4.72 2.78 -18.72
C ASP A 20 -3.20 2.96 -18.54
N PHE A 21 -2.76 3.43 -17.37
CA PHE A 21 -1.35 3.63 -17.04
C PHE A 21 -0.59 2.31 -17.00
N THR A 22 -1.11 1.29 -16.32
CA THR A 22 -0.46 -0.03 -16.24
C THR A 22 -0.36 -0.70 -17.62
N ASN A 23 -1.41 -0.58 -18.44
CA ASN A 23 -1.39 -1.05 -19.82
C ASN A 23 -0.35 -0.32 -20.67
N PHE A 24 -0.27 1.01 -20.57
CA PHE A 24 0.72 1.82 -21.30
C PHE A 24 2.16 1.48 -20.90
N CYS A 25 2.41 1.30 -19.61
CA CYS A 25 3.74 0.94 -19.10
C CYS A 25 4.09 -0.53 -19.27
N ASN A 26 3.13 -1.37 -19.68
CA ASN A 26 3.26 -2.83 -19.77
C ASN A 26 3.72 -3.45 -18.42
N TYR A 27 3.18 -2.95 -17.33
CA TYR A 27 3.43 -3.49 -16.00
C TYR A 27 2.68 -4.82 -15.82
N SER A 28 3.32 -5.76 -15.12
CA SER A 28 2.75 -7.10 -14.89
C SER A 28 1.75 -7.17 -13.73
N ASN A 29 1.72 -6.15 -12.89
CA ASN A 29 0.87 -6.10 -11.70
C ASN A 29 -0.10 -4.94 -11.78
N ASP A 30 -1.36 -5.23 -11.50
CA ASP A 30 -2.43 -4.23 -11.52
C ASP A 30 -2.36 -3.32 -10.29
N LEU A 31 -2.71 -2.06 -10.51
CA LEU A 31 -2.94 -1.09 -9.46
C LEU A 31 -4.44 -1.04 -9.15
N SER A 32 -4.79 -1.13 -7.89
CA SER A 32 -6.17 -0.99 -7.43
C SER A 32 -6.32 0.18 -6.49
N VAL A 33 -7.40 0.95 -6.62
CA VAL A 33 -7.71 2.02 -5.67
C VAL A 33 -7.96 1.41 -4.30
N SER A 34 -7.06 1.66 -3.35
CA SER A 34 -7.15 1.19 -1.97
C SER A 34 -7.90 2.17 -1.07
N ARG A 35 -7.78 3.45 -1.35
CA ARG A 35 -8.40 4.52 -0.56
C ARG A 35 -8.71 5.73 -1.43
N ILE A 36 -9.81 6.42 -1.12
CA ILE A 36 -10.09 7.75 -1.66
C ILE A 36 -10.41 8.70 -0.51
N SER A 37 -9.81 9.88 -0.54
CA SER A 37 -10.00 10.91 0.47
C SER A 37 -10.40 12.23 -0.19
N LEU A 38 -11.38 12.91 0.37
CA LEU A 38 -11.81 14.24 -0.07
C LEU A 38 -11.10 15.30 0.77
N TYR A 39 -10.50 16.25 0.08
CA TYR A 39 -9.84 17.39 0.70
C TYR A 39 -10.49 18.70 0.25
N GLU A 40 -10.64 19.62 1.20
CA GLU A 40 -11.07 20.99 0.94
C GLU A 40 -9.83 21.89 0.75
N CYS A 41 -9.86 22.75 -0.24
CA CYS A 41 -8.86 23.77 -0.47
C CYS A 41 -9.52 25.12 -0.75
N SER A 42 -8.72 26.18 -0.90
CA SER A 42 -9.24 27.56 -1.14
C SER A 42 -10.14 27.67 -2.35
N ASP A 43 -9.91 26.86 -3.36
CA ASP A 43 -10.55 26.92 -4.67
C ASP A 43 -11.59 25.82 -4.90
N GLY A 44 -11.92 25.05 -3.85
CA GLY A 44 -12.91 23.97 -3.89
C GLY A 44 -12.45 22.69 -3.23
N TYR A 45 -12.81 21.56 -3.83
CA TYR A 45 -12.49 20.22 -3.33
C TYR A 45 -11.68 19.44 -4.36
N PHE A 46 -10.84 18.55 -3.86
CA PHE A 46 -10.18 17.54 -4.67
C PHE A 46 -10.19 16.18 -3.98
N TYR A 47 -10.15 15.12 -4.76
CA TYR A 47 -9.94 13.79 -4.23
C TYR A 47 -8.47 13.40 -4.34
N MET A 48 -7.98 12.69 -3.33
CA MET A 48 -6.73 11.96 -3.39
C MET A 48 -7.04 10.47 -3.37
N ALA A 49 -6.74 9.80 -4.47
CA ALA A 49 -6.81 8.34 -4.57
C ALA A 49 -5.42 7.76 -4.25
N ASN A 50 -5.37 6.78 -3.33
CA ASN A 50 -4.20 5.95 -3.10
C ASN A 50 -4.43 4.59 -3.76
N TYR A 51 -3.36 4.02 -4.29
CA TYR A 51 -3.40 2.74 -4.97
C TYR A 51 -2.55 1.72 -4.21
N THR A 52 -2.93 0.46 -4.31
CA THR A 52 -2.16 -0.69 -3.85
C THR A 52 -1.95 -1.68 -4.98
N GLN A 53 -0.91 -2.49 -4.84
CA GLN A 53 -0.71 -3.65 -5.67
C GLN A 53 -1.24 -4.90 -4.98
N SER A 54 -1.65 -5.89 -5.77
CA SER A 54 -2.07 -7.19 -5.29
C SER A 54 -1.15 -8.28 -5.84
N VAL A 55 -0.90 -9.29 -5.02
CA VAL A 55 -0.22 -10.52 -5.44
C VAL A 55 -1.18 -11.67 -5.19
N SER A 56 -1.57 -12.37 -6.26
CA SER A 56 -2.55 -13.48 -6.17
C SER A 56 -3.84 -13.06 -5.45
N ASP A 57 -4.42 -11.92 -5.82
CA ASP A 57 -5.64 -11.34 -5.26
C ASP A 57 -5.57 -10.92 -3.77
N VAL A 58 -4.36 -10.89 -3.20
CA VAL A 58 -4.13 -10.37 -1.85
C VAL A 58 -3.38 -9.06 -1.92
N ASN A 59 -3.95 -8.03 -1.32
CA ASN A 59 -3.35 -6.69 -1.33
C ASN A 59 -2.06 -6.63 -0.52
N ILE A 60 -1.13 -5.80 -0.97
CA ILE A 60 0.04 -5.42 -0.18
C ILE A 60 -0.41 -4.37 0.84
N LEU A 61 -0.08 -4.61 2.11
CA LEU A 61 -0.32 -3.64 3.18
C LEU A 61 0.59 -2.44 2.99
N GLU A 62 -0.01 -1.31 2.75
CA GLU A 62 0.68 -0.05 2.52
C GLU A 62 0.44 0.93 3.65
N TYR A 63 1.45 1.70 3.91
CA TYR A 63 1.39 2.78 4.87
C TYR A 63 0.92 4.08 4.21
N ALA A 64 -0.17 4.64 4.70
CA ALA A 64 -0.71 5.89 4.16
C ALA A 64 0.01 7.13 4.71
N GLY A 65 1.33 7.20 4.60
CA GLY A 65 2.16 8.30 5.08
C GLY A 65 3.23 8.71 4.10
N TYR A 66 3.64 9.98 4.13
CA TYR A 66 4.74 10.48 3.30
C TYR A 66 6.11 10.21 3.93
N ASP A 67 6.15 10.01 5.24
CA ASP A 67 7.39 9.75 5.98
C ASP A 67 7.39 8.29 6.43
N SER A 68 8.28 7.49 5.89
CA SER A 68 8.54 6.16 6.43
C SER A 68 9.18 6.32 7.81
N ILE A 69 8.43 6.00 8.85
CA ILE A 69 8.95 5.97 10.22
C ILE A 69 9.87 4.76 10.41
N ASP A 70 9.72 3.74 9.57
CA ASP A 70 10.49 2.49 9.60
C ASP A 70 10.90 2.13 8.17
N GLU A 71 12.16 1.74 7.98
CA GLU A 71 12.71 1.26 6.70
C GLU A 71 11.93 0.06 6.11
N ASN A 72 11.16 -0.64 6.94
CA ASN A 72 10.34 -1.78 6.55
C ASN A 72 8.90 -1.40 6.15
N MET A 73 8.51 -0.15 6.27
CA MET A 73 7.18 0.30 5.88
C MET A 73 7.15 0.72 4.42
N ILE A 74 6.22 0.14 3.67
CA ILE A 74 5.97 0.53 2.30
C ILE A 74 4.94 1.65 2.29
N VAL A 75 5.35 2.78 1.76
CA VAL A 75 4.46 3.88 1.44
C VAL A 75 3.58 3.45 0.27
N SER A 76 2.36 4.00 0.18
CA SER A 76 1.44 3.80 -0.95
C SER A 76 2.19 3.77 -2.28
N CYS A 77 2.03 2.68 -3.05
CA CYS A 77 2.79 2.45 -4.29
C CYS A 77 2.54 3.54 -5.33
N ALA A 78 1.34 4.11 -5.31
CA ALA A 78 0.97 5.23 -6.16
C ALA A 78 -0.14 6.05 -5.52
N PHE A 79 -0.26 7.31 -5.94
CA PHE A 79 -1.40 8.15 -5.61
C PHE A 79 -1.74 9.08 -6.78
N ALA A 80 -3.01 9.51 -6.83
CA ALA A 80 -3.50 10.48 -7.81
C ALA A 80 -4.28 11.60 -7.15
N TYR A 81 -4.15 12.81 -7.70
CA TYR A 81 -5.04 13.92 -7.39
C TYR A 81 -6.08 14.07 -8.49
N ILE A 82 -7.34 14.17 -8.09
CA ILE A 82 -8.50 14.32 -8.99
C ILE A 82 -9.16 15.64 -8.68
N CYS A 83 -9.16 16.54 -9.64
CA CYS A 83 -9.80 17.85 -9.55
C CYS A 83 -10.83 17.99 -10.66
N GLY A 84 -12.08 18.33 -10.32
CA GLY A 84 -13.15 18.30 -11.30
C GLY A 84 -13.35 16.87 -11.83
N ASN A 85 -13.30 16.70 -13.15
CA ASN A 85 -13.53 15.42 -13.83
C ASN A 85 -12.23 14.82 -14.39
N GLU A 86 -11.07 15.20 -13.88
CA GLU A 86 -9.79 14.81 -14.46
C GLU A 86 -8.79 14.38 -13.37
N VAL A 87 -7.92 13.43 -13.72
CA VAL A 87 -6.72 13.11 -12.95
C VAL A 87 -5.65 14.13 -13.32
N ASN A 88 -5.35 15.04 -12.38
CA ASN A 88 -4.41 16.14 -12.62
C ASN A 88 -2.98 15.78 -12.34
N ASN A 89 -2.77 14.81 -11.45
CA ASN A 89 -1.43 14.35 -11.11
C ASN A 89 -1.49 12.88 -10.71
N PHE A 90 -0.50 12.12 -11.13
CA PHE A 90 -0.32 10.72 -10.77
C PHE A 90 1.16 10.49 -10.43
N VAL A 91 1.41 9.92 -9.28
CA VAL A 91 2.76 9.68 -8.77
C VAL A 91 2.89 8.22 -8.38
N THR A 92 3.94 7.57 -8.86
CA THR A 92 4.34 6.24 -8.42
C THR A 92 5.55 6.35 -7.49
N ASN A 93 5.52 5.66 -6.36
CA ASN A 93 6.60 5.69 -5.37
C ASN A 93 7.32 4.35 -5.27
N SER A 94 6.60 3.30 -4.89
CA SER A 94 7.17 1.99 -4.55
C SER A 94 6.41 0.90 -5.29
N TYR A 95 6.70 0.77 -6.59
CA TYR A 95 6.07 -0.23 -7.44
C TYR A 95 6.90 -1.52 -7.47
N PHE A 96 6.28 -2.68 -7.22
CA PHE A 96 6.92 -3.99 -7.35
C PHE A 96 6.80 -4.47 -8.80
N GLU A 97 7.91 -4.50 -9.52
CA GLU A 97 7.94 -4.89 -10.94
C GLU A 97 7.82 -6.40 -11.14
N GLU A 98 8.44 -7.16 -10.26
CA GLU A 98 8.48 -8.61 -10.36
C GLU A 98 8.29 -9.25 -8.99
N TYR A 99 7.61 -10.40 -8.95
CA TYR A 99 7.55 -11.24 -7.76
C TYR A 99 7.76 -12.71 -8.12
N LYS A 100 8.29 -13.45 -7.19
CA LYS A 100 8.44 -14.89 -7.27
C LYS A 100 7.75 -15.52 -6.06
N ILE A 101 6.92 -16.52 -6.31
CA ILE A 101 6.34 -17.32 -5.23
C ILE A 101 7.40 -18.31 -4.78
N ASP A 102 7.89 -18.17 -3.55
CA ASP A 102 8.99 -18.96 -2.98
C ASP A 102 8.50 -19.94 -1.89
N GLY A 103 7.27 -20.34 -1.95
CA GLY A 103 6.68 -21.31 -1.03
C GLY A 103 5.18 -21.40 -1.16
N GLU A 104 4.63 -22.52 -0.72
CA GLU A 104 3.19 -22.65 -0.53
C GLU A 104 2.86 -22.26 0.92
N LEU A 105 1.86 -21.41 1.09
CA LEU A 105 1.22 -21.21 2.39
C LEU A 105 0.57 -22.55 2.80
N THR A 106 1.26 -23.29 3.65
CA THR A 106 0.79 -24.61 4.10
C THR A 106 -0.40 -24.53 5.03
N SER A 107 -0.63 -23.41 5.71
CA SER A 107 -1.88 -23.08 6.41
C SER A 107 -1.90 -21.58 6.76
N THR A 108 -2.97 -20.90 6.45
CA THR A 108 -3.28 -19.63 7.11
C THR A 108 -3.97 -19.95 8.42
N SER A 109 -3.53 -19.32 9.51
CA SER A 109 -4.32 -19.30 10.74
C SER A 109 -5.70 -18.74 10.41
N ASP A 110 -6.75 -19.30 11.02
CA ASP A 110 -8.10 -18.76 10.82
C ASP A 110 -8.23 -17.40 11.56
N PRO A 111 -9.16 -16.53 11.13
CA PRO A 111 -9.30 -15.17 11.71
C PRO A 111 -9.67 -15.19 13.19
N VAL A 112 -10.29 -16.25 13.68
CA VAL A 112 -10.68 -16.41 15.10
C VAL A 112 -9.44 -16.67 15.94
N SER A 113 -8.55 -17.54 15.48
CA SER A 113 -7.25 -17.79 16.12
C SER A 113 -6.38 -16.53 16.13
N ALA A 114 -6.36 -15.77 15.05
CA ALA A 114 -5.66 -14.47 14.98
C ALA A 114 -6.26 -13.45 15.96
N ALA A 115 -7.59 -13.33 16.03
CA ALA A 115 -8.27 -12.46 16.97
C ALA A 115 -8.01 -12.85 18.43
N LYS A 116 -7.93 -14.14 18.73
CA LYS A 116 -7.56 -14.63 20.06
C LYS A 116 -6.11 -14.26 20.41
N CYS A 117 -5.17 -14.47 19.49
CA CYS A 117 -3.78 -14.10 19.67
C CYS A 117 -3.64 -12.59 19.97
N LEU A 118 -4.35 -11.75 19.18
CA LEU A 118 -4.41 -10.31 19.43
C LEU A 118 -4.95 -10.00 20.84
N SER A 119 -6.06 -10.65 21.22
CA SER A 119 -6.68 -10.46 22.54
C SER A 119 -5.75 -10.84 23.71
N ASP A 120 -5.01 -11.95 23.55
CA ASP A 120 -4.07 -12.44 24.56
C ASP A 120 -2.86 -11.52 24.74
N THR A 121 -2.52 -10.73 23.70
CA THR A 121 -1.43 -9.75 23.70
C THR A 121 -1.84 -8.44 24.38
N LEU A 122 -3.14 -8.14 24.46
CA LEU A 122 -3.65 -6.91 25.04
C LEU A 122 -3.63 -6.94 26.57
N ALA A 123 -3.42 -5.78 27.20
CA ALA A 123 -3.58 -5.64 28.63
C ALA A 123 -5.04 -5.94 29.05
N THR A 124 -5.22 -6.55 30.21
CA THR A 124 -6.49 -7.13 30.70
C THR A 124 -7.69 -6.16 30.67
N ASN A 125 -7.44 -4.86 30.65
CA ASN A 125 -8.48 -3.81 30.65
C ASN A 125 -8.59 -3.06 29.30
N MET A 126 -7.84 -3.46 28.29
CA MET A 126 -7.87 -2.80 26.98
C MET A 126 -9.02 -3.35 26.14
N LYS A 127 -9.81 -2.46 25.54
CA LYS A 127 -10.87 -2.80 24.59
C LYS A 127 -10.53 -2.13 23.27
N LEU A 128 -10.41 -2.92 22.22
CA LEU A 128 -10.23 -2.44 20.86
C LEU A 128 -11.54 -2.62 20.08
N ASN A 129 -11.92 -1.59 19.36
CA ASN A 129 -13.08 -1.65 18.47
C ASN A 129 -12.57 -1.91 17.04
N VAL A 130 -12.64 -3.15 16.62
CA VAL A 130 -12.25 -3.55 15.28
C VAL A 130 -13.27 -3.04 14.26
N LYS A 131 -12.83 -2.27 13.29
CA LYS A 131 -13.65 -1.72 12.19
C LYS A 131 -13.67 -2.64 10.99
N ARG A 132 -12.50 -3.20 10.66
CA ARG A 132 -12.30 -4.07 9.49
C ARG A 132 -11.24 -5.12 9.83
N ILE A 133 -11.39 -6.30 9.22
CA ILE A 133 -10.36 -7.35 9.23
C ILE A 133 -10.08 -7.71 7.77
N ALA A 134 -8.82 -7.81 7.41
CA ALA A 134 -8.37 -8.21 6.09
C ALA A 134 -7.19 -9.18 6.21
N ILE A 135 -6.93 -9.95 5.15
CA ILE A 135 -5.65 -10.60 4.94
C ILE A 135 -4.87 -9.77 3.94
N GLU A 136 -3.65 -9.38 4.29
CA GLU A 136 -2.79 -8.54 3.46
C GLU A 136 -1.34 -8.99 3.58
N TYR A 137 -0.52 -8.72 2.57
CA TYR A 137 0.91 -8.99 2.64
C TYR A 137 1.65 -7.87 3.36
N CYS A 138 2.27 -8.19 4.49
CA CYS A 138 3.26 -7.34 5.11
C CYS A 138 4.62 -7.56 4.43
N MET A 139 5.23 -6.47 3.96
CA MET A 139 6.48 -6.52 3.23
C MET A 139 7.66 -6.35 4.19
N ILE A 140 8.57 -7.30 4.17
CA ILE A 140 9.79 -7.27 4.99
C ILE A 140 10.99 -7.08 4.07
N LYS A 141 11.71 -5.97 4.23
CA LYS A 141 12.92 -5.70 3.46
C LYS A 141 14.01 -6.74 3.79
N LYS A 142 14.51 -7.43 2.78
CA LYS A 142 15.57 -8.45 2.90
C LYS A 142 16.92 -7.95 2.41
N GLY A 143 16.95 -6.94 1.59
CA GLY A 143 18.18 -6.39 1.05
C GLY A 143 17.92 -5.53 -0.18
N ASN A 144 19.00 -5.22 -0.86
CA ASN A 144 18.97 -4.52 -2.14
C ASN A 144 19.85 -5.27 -3.15
N ILE A 145 19.50 -5.18 -4.42
CA ILE A 145 20.35 -5.60 -5.53
C ILE A 145 20.79 -4.35 -6.25
N GLU A 146 22.10 -4.10 -6.32
CA GLU A 146 22.65 -3.13 -7.25
C GLU A 146 22.67 -3.77 -8.65
N LYS A 147 21.77 -3.39 -9.52
CA LYS A 147 21.81 -3.81 -10.94
C LYS A 147 22.67 -2.84 -11.74
N SER A 148 23.95 -2.73 -11.37
CA SER A 148 24.94 -2.17 -12.27
C SER A 148 25.43 -3.30 -13.19
N THR A 149 25.38 -3.10 -14.48
CA THR A 149 25.99 -4.02 -15.44
C THR A 149 27.52 -3.87 -15.45
N GLY A 150 28.05 -2.90 -14.70
CA GLY A 150 29.47 -2.50 -14.75
C GLY A 150 29.81 -1.70 -16.01
N ASP A 151 28.82 -1.39 -16.84
CA ASP A 151 28.92 -0.63 -18.08
C ASP A 151 27.96 0.58 -17.97
N GLU A 152 28.53 1.73 -17.62
CA GLU A 152 27.76 2.97 -17.40
C GLU A 152 26.91 3.39 -18.62
N GLU A 153 27.35 3.03 -19.83
CA GLU A 153 26.64 3.39 -21.05
C GLU A 153 25.36 2.56 -21.21
N LYS A 154 25.43 1.26 -20.89
CA LYS A 154 24.27 0.36 -20.91
C LYS A 154 23.31 0.63 -19.76
N ASP A 155 23.83 1.02 -18.61
CA ASP A 155 23.00 1.38 -17.45
C ASP A 155 22.24 2.70 -17.72
N ARG A 156 22.86 3.65 -18.43
CA ARG A 156 22.20 4.90 -18.89
C ARG A 156 21.17 4.66 -20.00
N GLU A 157 21.36 3.69 -20.88
CA GLU A 157 20.37 3.35 -21.90
C GLU A 157 19.09 2.79 -21.29
N LYS A 158 19.20 2.03 -20.18
CA LYS A 158 18.03 1.44 -19.49
C LYS A 158 17.34 2.44 -18.56
N ALA A 159 18.07 3.35 -17.99
CA ALA A 159 17.54 4.40 -17.11
C ALA A 159 18.31 5.72 -17.31
N PRO A 160 17.99 6.49 -18.37
CA PRO A 160 18.73 7.71 -18.73
C PRO A 160 18.81 8.77 -17.64
N TRP A 161 17.91 8.68 -16.65
CA TRP A 161 17.79 9.61 -15.52
C TRP A 161 18.37 9.08 -14.19
N ALA A 162 18.78 7.82 -14.14
CA ALA A 162 19.31 7.20 -12.92
C ALA A 162 20.80 6.90 -13.07
N THR A 163 21.59 7.43 -12.15
CA THR A 163 23.03 7.14 -12.10
C THR A 163 23.31 5.77 -11.48
N TYR A 164 22.34 5.23 -10.73
CA TYR A 164 22.37 3.89 -10.12
C TYR A 164 20.95 3.35 -10.07
N CYS A 165 20.76 2.13 -10.55
CA CYS A 165 19.54 1.36 -10.33
C CYS A 165 19.79 0.39 -9.18
N SER A 166 19.33 0.70 -8.01
CA SER A 166 19.21 -0.27 -6.91
C SER A 166 17.76 -0.71 -6.79
N TYR A 167 17.56 -2.00 -6.65
CA TYR A 167 16.23 -2.57 -6.39
C TYR A 167 16.23 -3.16 -4.99
N ASP A 168 15.27 -2.75 -4.20
CA ASP A 168 15.02 -3.35 -2.90
C ASP A 168 14.35 -4.71 -3.07
N ILE A 169 14.78 -5.68 -2.28
CA ILE A 169 14.17 -7.01 -2.22
C ILE A 169 13.32 -7.08 -0.97
N TYR A 170 12.07 -7.47 -1.14
CA TYR A 170 11.14 -7.70 -0.06
C TYR A 170 10.64 -9.13 -0.04
N GLU A 171 10.35 -9.63 1.15
CA GLU A 171 9.57 -10.83 1.37
C GLU A 171 8.14 -10.43 1.72
N ALA A 172 7.17 -10.94 0.97
CA ALA A 172 5.75 -10.76 1.26
C ALA A 172 5.29 -11.83 2.26
N VAL A 173 4.91 -11.40 3.46
CA VAL A 173 4.44 -12.28 4.53
C VAL A 173 2.95 -12.06 4.73
N PRO A 174 2.08 -13.07 4.59
CA PRO A 174 0.66 -12.91 4.79
C PRO A 174 0.36 -12.65 6.27
N CYS A 175 -0.45 -11.62 6.52
CA CYS A 175 -0.84 -11.19 7.84
C CYS A 175 -2.34 -10.97 7.92
N TRP A 176 -2.96 -11.33 9.06
CA TRP A 176 -4.26 -10.79 9.43
C TRP A 176 -4.08 -9.37 9.91
N VAL A 177 -4.79 -8.42 9.30
CA VAL A 177 -4.76 -7.01 9.65
C VAL A 177 -6.08 -6.61 10.30
N PHE A 178 -6.01 -6.12 11.52
CA PHE A 178 -7.15 -5.66 12.31
C PHE A 178 -7.11 -4.15 12.38
N TYR A 179 -8.00 -3.49 11.66
CA TYR A 179 -8.07 -2.04 11.60
C TYR A 179 -8.98 -1.49 12.70
N PHE A 180 -8.48 -0.54 13.48
CA PHE A 180 -9.21 0.10 14.56
C PHE A 180 -9.65 1.51 14.21
N ASP A 181 -8.84 2.23 13.43
CA ASP A 181 -9.14 3.57 12.93
C ASP A 181 -8.45 3.77 11.57
N GLU A 182 -9.21 4.25 10.59
CA GLU A 182 -8.72 4.56 9.24
C GLU A 182 -9.32 5.90 8.82
N THR A 183 -8.59 6.97 9.06
CA THR A 183 -8.93 8.30 8.57
C THR A 183 -7.77 8.86 7.75
N PRO A 184 -7.95 9.90 6.94
CA PRO A 184 -6.86 10.49 6.17
C PRO A 184 -5.63 10.89 6.99
N ASN A 185 -5.85 11.20 8.28
CA ASN A 185 -4.80 11.70 9.17
C ASN A 185 -4.43 10.72 10.28
N LYS A 186 -5.03 9.53 10.32
CA LYS A 186 -4.80 8.57 11.38
C LYS A 186 -5.08 7.16 10.90
N GLU A 187 -4.14 6.30 11.13
CA GLU A 187 -4.26 4.88 10.82
C GLU A 187 -3.75 4.07 12.00
N ILE A 188 -4.64 3.29 12.60
CA ILE A 188 -4.33 2.42 13.73
C ILE A 188 -4.78 1.01 13.37
N TYR A 189 -3.83 0.10 13.35
CA TYR A 189 -4.10 -1.31 13.10
C TYR A 189 -3.13 -2.22 13.85
N ALA A 190 -3.46 -3.49 13.92
CA ALA A 190 -2.55 -4.55 14.33
C ALA A 190 -2.41 -5.57 13.22
N THR A 191 -1.21 -6.10 13.04
CA THR A 191 -0.93 -7.20 12.14
C THR A 191 -0.60 -8.45 12.93
N ILE A 192 -1.12 -9.58 12.50
CA ILE A 192 -0.80 -10.90 13.04
C ILE A 192 -0.24 -11.74 11.90
N ASN A 193 1.02 -12.06 11.98
CA ASN A 193 1.71 -12.88 10.99
C ASN A 193 1.10 -14.28 10.96
N CYS A 194 0.66 -14.73 9.78
CA CYS A 194 0.01 -16.04 9.61
C CYS A 194 0.94 -17.22 9.86
N ASN A 195 2.27 -17.05 9.80
CA ASN A 195 3.24 -18.13 9.96
C ASN A 195 3.61 -18.40 11.42
N ASP A 196 3.78 -17.37 12.23
CA ASP A 196 4.33 -17.47 13.59
C ASP A 196 3.46 -16.81 14.66
N MET A 197 2.32 -16.24 14.25
CA MET A 197 1.35 -15.55 15.10
C MET A 197 1.92 -14.35 15.85
N ASN A 198 3.04 -13.78 15.41
CA ASN A 198 3.59 -12.57 15.97
C ASN A 198 2.65 -11.38 15.73
N VAL A 199 2.42 -10.59 16.78
CA VAL A 199 1.55 -9.42 16.77
C VAL A 199 2.39 -8.16 16.73
N SER A 200 2.07 -7.28 15.79
CA SER A 200 2.63 -5.92 15.72
C SER A 200 1.52 -4.88 15.72
N PHE A 201 1.75 -3.75 16.40
CA PHE A 201 0.81 -2.63 16.43
C PHE A 201 1.39 -1.45 15.69
N VAL A 202 0.57 -0.87 14.83
CA VAL A 202 0.88 0.37 14.12
C VAL A 202 -0.07 1.46 14.57
N ASN A 203 0.49 2.57 15.04
CA ASN A 203 -0.25 3.77 15.40
C ASN A 203 0.38 4.94 14.66
N ASN A 204 -0.19 5.25 13.52
CA ASN A 204 0.23 6.36 12.71
C ASN A 204 -0.74 7.53 12.89
N GLN A 205 -0.30 8.57 13.58
CA GLN A 205 -0.99 9.84 13.64
C GLN A 205 -0.18 10.85 12.85
N LYS A 206 -0.72 11.28 11.72
CA LYS A 206 -0.12 12.41 11.00
C LYS A 206 -0.25 13.64 11.89
N GLY A 207 0.89 14.28 12.18
CA GLY A 207 0.87 15.55 12.88
C GLY A 207 0.02 16.56 12.11
N VAL A 208 -0.83 17.27 12.87
CA VAL A 208 -1.59 18.42 12.37
C VAL A 208 -0.66 19.60 12.19
#